data_1cd3ca0c839789ffb00d10fa338a666f
#
_entry.id   1cd3ca0c839789ffb00d10fa338a666f
#
_cell.length_a   1.000
_cell.length_b   1.000
_cell.length_c   1.000
_cell.angle_alpha   90.00
_cell.angle_beta   90.00
_cell.angle_gamma   90.00
#
_symmetry.space_group_name_H-M   'P 1'
#
loop_
_entity.id
_entity.type
_entity.pdbx_description
1 polymer ?
#
loop_
_entity_poly.entity_id
_entity_poly.type
_entity_poly.pdbx_seq_one_letter_code
_entity_poly.pdbx_strand_id
1 'polypeptide(L)'
;MLPIKVLLLAAGAGTRLKPLTDFWPKCLMPISGRPLLEDWLCKISREGISDILVNVHHHQKHVEKFLAREIFTGWVSSVYEENLLGTAGTLIYNADRFQGSTVFLVHADNWCQCDLGKFI
;
A
#
# COMPACT_ATOMS: atom_id res chain seq x y z
N MET A 1 -0.39 -15.62 -19.59
CA MET A 1 -0.88 -14.51 -18.72
C MET A 1 0.23 -14.01 -17.83
N LEU A 2 0.42 -12.71 -17.76
CA LEU A 2 1.45 -12.13 -16.89
C LEU A 2 1.02 -12.20 -15.42
N PRO A 3 1.96 -12.41 -14.50
CA PRO A 3 1.64 -12.33 -13.08
C PRO A 3 1.21 -10.92 -12.70
N ILE A 4 0.37 -10.80 -11.68
CA ILE A 4 -0.07 -9.52 -11.16
C ILE A 4 0.75 -9.18 -9.94
N LYS A 5 1.34 -7.99 -9.95
CA LYS A 5 2.01 -7.39 -8.79
C LYS A 5 1.31 -6.11 -8.39
N VAL A 6 1.35 -5.76 -7.13
CA VAL A 6 0.62 -4.62 -6.61
C VAL A 6 1.57 -3.54 -6.12
N LEU A 7 1.26 -2.30 -6.47
CA LEU A 7 1.87 -1.11 -5.87
C LEU A 7 0.81 -0.39 -5.05
N LEU A 8 0.96 -0.42 -3.73
CA LEU A 8 0.11 0.31 -2.80
C LEU A 8 0.75 1.65 -2.45
N LEU A 9 0.08 2.72 -2.79
CA LEU A 9 0.55 4.08 -2.51
C LEU A 9 0.03 4.52 -1.15
N ALA A 10 0.91 4.51 -0.15
CA ALA A 10 0.59 4.79 1.25
C ALA A 10 1.38 5.96 1.85
N ALA A 11 2.15 6.68 1.03
CA ALA A 11 3.12 7.66 1.51
C ALA A 11 2.54 9.05 1.79
N GLY A 12 1.27 9.31 1.51
CA GLY A 12 0.65 10.62 1.66
C GLY A 12 0.65 11.14 3.10
N ALA A 13 0.76 12.46 3.27
CA ALA A 13 0.80 13.10 4.58
C ALA A 13 -0.57 13.17 5.28
N GLY A 14 -1.68 13.05 4.55
CA GLY A 14 -3.02 13.10 5.13
C GLY A 14 -3.35 14.45 5.76
N THR A 15 -2.95 15.54 5.15
CA THR A 15 -3.09 16.90 5.71
C THR A 15 -4.53 17.30 6.00
N ARG A 16 -5.48 16.77 5.24
CA ARG A 16 -6.91 17.02 5.45
C ARG A 16 -7.47 16.40 6.73
N LEU A 17 -6.76 15.41 7.29
CA LEU A 17 -7.16 14.71 8.52
C LEU A 17 -6.46 15.25 9.76
N LYS A 18 -5.69 16.33 9.65
CA LYS A 18 -5.08 16.94 10.83
C LYS A 18 -6.15 17.33 11.86
N PRO A 19 -5.89 17.18 13.16
CA PRO A 19 -4.62 16.82 13.79
C PRO A 19 -4.33 15.31 13.89
N LEU A 20 -5.23 14.44 13.45
CA LEU A 20 -5.05 12.98 13.58
C LEU A 20 -3.76 12.50 12.91
N THR A 21 -3.47 13.00 11.71
CA THR A 21 -2.28 12.61 10.95
C THR A 21 -0.98 13.24 11.45
N ASP A 22 -1.04 14.12 12.43
CA ASP A 22 0.16 14.59 13.13
C ASP A 22 0.79 13.48 13.97
N PHE A 23 -0.01 12.50 14.39
CA PHE A 23 0.41 11.42 15.29
C PHE A 23 0.34 10.03 14.66
N TRP A 24 -0.37 9.88 13.54
CA TRP A 24 -0.65 8.58 12.96
C TRP A 24 -0.71 8.64 11.44
N PRO A 25 -0.17 7.64 10.71
CA PRO A 25 -0.26 7.65 9.25
C PRO A 25 -1.69 7.43 8.76
N LYS A 26 -2.07 8.13 7.70
CA LYS A 26 -3.41 8.05 7.12
C LYS A 26 -3.79 6.62 6.73
N CYS A 27 -2.85 5.87 6.15
CA CYS A 27 -3.11 4.50 5.70
C CYS A 27 -3.38 3.51 6.84
N LEU A 28 -3.04 3.87 8.09
CA LEU A 28 -3.33 3.04 9.27
C LEU A 28 -4.55 3.53 10.06
N MET A 29 -5.27 4.53 9.57
CA MET A 29 -6.51 4.97 10.20
C MET A 29 -7.53 3.83 10.14
N PRO A 30 -8.21 3.52 11.26
CA PRO A 30 -9.15 2.41 11.29
C PRO A 30 -10.47 2.75 10.60
N ILE A 31 -10.95 1.80 9.81
CA ILE A 31 -12.32 1.81 9.27
C ILE A 31 -12.96 0.52 9.77
N SER A 32 -14.05 0.64 10.52
CA SER A 32 -14.73 -0.49 11.14
C SER A 32 -13.78 -1.38 11.96
N GLY A 33 -12.88 -0.75 12.73
CA GLY A 33 -11.96 -1.45 13.63
C GLY A 33 -10.73 -2.06 12.97
N ARG A 34 -10.53 -1.85 11.67
CA ARG A 34 -9.40 -2.39 10.92
C ARG A 34 -8.62 -1.27 10.24
N PRO A 35 -7.27 -1.22 10.36
CA PRO A 35 -6.48 -0.25 9.60
C PRO A 35 -6.75 -0.34 8.11
N LEU A 36 -6.83 0.80 7.46
CA LEU A 36 -7.15 0.87 6.03
C LEU A 36 -6.17 0.06 5.16
N LEU A 37 -4.89 0.15 5.47
CA LEU A 37 -3.85 -0.62 4.78
C LEU A 37 -4.06 -2.14 4.95
N GLU A 38 -4.44 -2.59 6.16
CA GLU A 38 -4.73 -4.00 6.41
C GLU A 38 -5.91 -4.48 5.58
N ASP A 39 -6.96 -3.67 5.45
CA ASP A 39 -8.12 -4.00 4.64
C ASP A 39 -7.71 -4.25 3.17
N TRP A 40 -6.87 -3.39 2.62
CA TRP A 40 -6.34 -3.58 1.27
C TRP A 40 -5.50 -4.85 1.15
N LEU A 41 -4.59 -5.08 2.09
CA LEU A 41 -3.72 -6.26 2.06
C LEU A 41 -4.53 -7.56 2.15
N CYS A 42 -5.55 -7.59 3.00
CA CYS A 42 -6.44 -8.75 3.09
C CYS A 42 -7.22 -9.00 1.80
N LYS A 43 -7.77 -7.96 1.18
CA LYS A 43 -8.50 -8.08 -0.07
C LYS A 43 -7.63 -8.59 -1.21
N ILE A 44 -6.43 -8.04 -1.33
CA ILE A 44 -5.47 -8.42 -2.37
C ILE A 44 -5.02 -9.87 -2.17
N SER A 45 -4.74 -10.26 -0.93
CA SER A 45 -4.34 -11.62 -0.59
C SER A 45 -5.39 -12.66 -0.98
N ARG A 46 -6.67 -12.33 -0.85
CA ARG A 46 -7.76 -13.24 -1.24
C ARG A 46 -7.77 -13.55 -2.73
N GLU A 47 -7.21 -12.68 -3.55
CA GLU A 47 -7.09 -12.89 -5.00
C GLU A 47 -5.85 -13.69 -5.38
N GLY A 48 -5.11 -14.21 -4.41
CA GLY A 48 -3.92 -15.01 -4.65
C GLY A 48 -2.68 -14.21 -5.06
N ILE A 49 -2.72 -12.88 -4.91
CA ILE A 49 -1.59 -12.02 -5.23
C ILE A 49 -0.63 -12.03 -4.05
N SER A 50 0.64 -12.31 -4.32
CA SER A 50 1.67 -12.50 -3.31
C SER A 50 2.92 -11.63 -3.51
N ASP A 51 2.83 -10.57 -4.30
CA ASP A 51 3.93 -9.63 -4.48
C ASP A 51 3.39 -8.20 -4.44
N ILE A 52 3.56 -7.56 -3.29
CA ILE A 52 3.03 -6.23 -3.01
C ILE A 52 4.14 -5.33 -2.52
N LEU A 53 4.27 -4.16 -3.14
CA LEU A 53 5.17 -3.10 -2.69
C LEU A 53 4.33 -1.95 -2.15
N VAL A 54 4.68 -1.47 -0.96
CA VAL A 54 4.04 -0.33 -0.29
C VAL A 54 5.05 0.80 -0.19
N ASN A 55 4.74 1.97 -0.74
CA ASN A 55 5.60 3.12 -0.51
C ASN A 55 5.27 3.77 0.84
N VAL A 56 6.29 4.23 1.55
CA VAL A 56 6.15 4.85 2.86
C VAL A 56 6.93 6.16 2.91
N HIS A 57 6.42 7.13 3.65
CA HIS A 57 7.06 8.42 3.88
C HIS A 57 6.61 9.00 5.22
N HIS A 58 5.39 9.53 5.30
CA HIS A 58 4.83 10.13 6.50
C HIS A 58 4.62 9.06 7.57
N HIS A 59 5.14 9.30 8.77
CA HIS A 59 5.13 8.32 9.87
C HIS A 59 5.68 6.95 9.45
N GLN A 60 6.77 6.95 8.71
CA GLN A 60 7.44 5.78 8.18
C GLN A 60 7.56 4.64 9.19
N LYS A 61 8.02 4.95 10.41
CA LYS A 61 8.28 3.92 11.42
C LYS A 61 7.01 3.18 11.85
N HIS A 62 5.89 3.87 11.92
CA HIS A 62 4.60 3.25 12.24
C HIS A 62 4.16 2.27 11.15
N VAL A 63 4.29 2.68 9.88
CA VAL A 63 3.91 1.84 8.75
C VAL A 63 4.83 0.64 8.63
N GLU A 64 6.14 0.84 8.75
CA GLU A 64 7.12 -0.24 8.67
C GLU A 64 6.93 -1.26 9.80
N LYS A 65 6.66 -0.79 11.03
CA LYS A 65 6.36 -1.67 12.16
C LYS A 65 5.11 -2.50 11.90
N PHE A 66 4.08 -1.89 11.34
CA PHE A 66 2.86 -2.61 10.97
C PHE A 66 3.15 -3.69 9.93
N LEU A 67 3.91 -3.36 8.88
CA LEU A 67 4.23 -4.28 7.79
C LEU A 67 5.23 -5.37 8.19
N ALA A 68 5.96 -5.17 9.29
CA ALA A 68 6.90 -6.17 9.81
C ALA A 68 6.23 -7.33 10.52
N ARG A 69 4.90 -7.32 10.65
CA ARG A 69 4.16 -8.44 11.26
C ARG A 69 4.37 -9.71 10.47
N GLU A 70 4.42 -10.83 11.18
CA GLU A 70 4.67 -12.14 10.59
C GLU A 70 3.71 -12.51 9.47
N ILE A 71 2.44 -12.10 9.57
CA ILE A 71 1.42 -12.37 8.55
C ILE A 71 1.72 -11.75 7.18
N PHE A 72 2.59 -10.75 7.12
CA PHE A 72 2.97 -10.07 5.88
C PHE A 72 4.33 -10.53 5.35
N THR A 73 5.04 -11.36 6.08
CA THR A 73 6.39 -11.80 5.71
C THR A 73 6.37 -12.61 4.43
N GLY A 74 7.26 -12.24 3.49
CA GLY A 74 7.45 -12.96 2.25
C GLY A 74 6.58 -12.51 1.08
N TRP A 75 5.57 -11.67 1.31
CA TRP A 75 4.69 -11.21 0.23
C TRP A 75 4.42 -9.70 0.23
N VAL A 76 4.73 -9.01 1.30
CA VAL A 76 4.62 -7.55 1.38
C VAL A 76 5.99 -6.95 1.63
N SER A 77 6.38 -5.98 0.83
CA SER A 77 7.62 -5.21 0.99
C SER A 77 7.29 -3.74 1.06
N SER A 78 8.18 -2.95 1.65
CA SER A 78 8.04 -1.50 1.69
C SER A 78 9.24 -0.81 1.07
N VAL A 79 9.02 0.39 0.54
CA VAL A 79 10.08 1.28 0.06
C VAL A 79 9.86 2.66 0.66
N TYR A 80 10.91 3.20 1.28
CA TYR A 80 10.86 4.54 1.85
C TYR A 80 11.19 5.58 0.78
N GLU A 81 10.34 6.61 0.71
CA GLU A 81 10.57 7.78 -0.13
C GLU A 81 10.94 8.96 0.78
N GLU A 82 12.20 9.35 0.78
CA GLU A 82 12.65 10.54 1.52
C GLU A 82 11.95 11.80 1.00
N ASN A 83 11.84 11.91 -0.32
CA ASN A 83 11.04 12.91 -1.00
C ASN A 83 9.93 12.23 -1.78
N LEU A 84 8.70 12.74 -1.66
CA LEU A 84 7.56 12.16 -2.37
C LEU A 84 7.77 12.22 -3.88
N LEU A 85 7.68 11.07 -4.53
CA LEU A 85 7.89 10.93 -5.98
C LEU A 85 6.61 11.13 -6.79
N GLY A 86 5.45 11.10 -6.14
CA GLY A 86 4.15 11.08 -6.81
C GLY A 86 3.81 9.71 -7.35
N THR A 87 2.58 9.55 -7.83
CA THR A 87 2.07 8.25 -8.30
C THR A 87 2.92 7.65 -9.41
N ALA A 88 3.13 8.41 -10.49
CA ALA A 88 3.92 7.96 -11.62
C ALA A 88 5.40 7.83 -11.25
N GLY A 89 5.91 8.76 -10.43
CA GLY A 89 7.31 8.74 -9.99
C GLY A 89 7.65 7.50 -9.19
N THR A 90 6.79 7.08 -8.28
CA THR A 90 6.99 5.85 -7.50
C THR A 90 7.03 4.63 -8.41
N LEU A 91 6.12 4.53 -9.37
CA LEU A 91 6.08 3.42 -10.32
C LEU A 91 7.36 3.39 -11.17
N ILE A 92 7.78 4.52 -11.70
CA ILE A 92 8.97 4.63 -12.54
C ILE A 92 10.23 4.26 -11.74
N TYR A 93 10.37 4.78 -10.53
CA TYR A 93 11.52 4.50 -9.68
C TYR A 93 11.68 3.01 -9.37
N ASN A 94 10.56 2.29 -9.25
CA ASN A 94 10.53 0.87 -8.92
C ASN A 94 10.22 -0.01 -10.15
N ALA A 95 10.38 0.51 -11.36
CA ALA A 95 9.96 -0.17 -12.59
C ALA A 95 10.59 -1.55 -12.77
N ASP A 96 11.85 -1.72 -12.38
CA ASP A 96 12.55 -3.00 -12.51
C ASP A 96 11.83 -4.12 -11.77
N ARG A 97 11.25 -3.81 -10.61
CA ARG A 97 10.50 -4.78 -9.82
C ARG A 97 9.25 -5.30 -10.56
N PHE A 98 8.67 -4.46 -11.40
CA PHE A 98 7.40 -4.75 -12.07
C PHE A 98 7.55 -5.26 -13.50
N GLN A 99 8.77 -5.38 -14.00
CA GLN A 99 9.01 -5.91 -15.34
C GLN A 99 8.41 -7.30 -15.50
N GLY A 100 7.78 -7.54 -16.65
CA GLY A 100 7.18 -8.83 -16.95
C GLY A 100 5.89 -9.12 -16.17
N SER A 101 5.31 -8.12 -15.51
CA SER A 101 4.08 -8.29 -14.75
C SER A 101 3.03 -7.25 -15.13
N THR A 102 1.77 -7.56 -14.81
CA THR A 102 0.70 -6.56 -14.79
C THR A 102 0.71 -5.87 -13.45
N VAL A 103 0.74 -4.54 -13.43
CA VAL A 103 0.76 -3.77 -12.19
C VAL A 103 -0.66 -3.35 -11.82
N PHE A 104 -1.09 -3.76 -10.64
CA PHE A 104 -2.29 -3.23 -10.02
C PHE A 104 -1.88 -2.11 -9.06
N LEU A 105 -2.16 -0.86 -9.44
CA LEU A 105 -1.81 0.31 -8.66
C LEU A 105 -3.01 0.75 -7.83
N VAL A 106 -2.80 0.90 -6.52
CA VAL A 106 -3.86 1.23 -5.57
C VAL A 106 -3.44 2.39 -4.69
N HIS A 107 -4.34 3.34 -4.50
CA HIS A 107 -4.20 4.36 -3.47
C HIS A 107 -4.71 3.81 -2.14
N ALA A 108 -3.80 3.52 -1.22
CA ALA A 108 -4.12 2.87 0.05
C ALA A 108 -4.95 3.75 1.00
N ASP A 109 -5.11 5.02 0.69
CA ASP A 109 -5.92 5.97 1.46
C ASP A 109 -7.41 5.98 1.08
N ASN A 110 -7.81 5.15 0.12
CA ASN A 110 -9.20 4.99 -0.28
C ASN A 110 -9.80 3.73 0.35
N TRP A 111 -11.03 3.83 0.83
CA TRP A 111 -11.78 2.66 1.25
C TRP A 111 -12.61 2.15 0.09
N CYS A 112 -12.57 0.84 -0.15
CA CYS A 112 -13.20 0.23 -1.31
C CYS A 112 -13.91 -1.06 -0.93
N GLN A 113 -15.14 -1.20 -1.41
CA GLN A 113 -15.95 -2.42 -1.27
C GLN A 113 -16.12 -3.17 -2.59
N CYS A 114 -15.37 -2.80 -3.64
CA CYS A 114 -15.48 -3.45 -4.93
C CYS A 114 -15.01 -4.92 -4.88
N ASP A 115 -15.50 -5.70 -5.82
CA ASP A 115 -15.03 -7.07 -6.02
C ASP A 115 -13.75 -7.03 -6.85
N LEU A 116 -12.60 -7.18 -6.20
CA LEU A 116 -11.31 -7.13 -6.88
C LEU A 116 -11.15 -8.25 -7.91
N GLY A 117 -11.73 -9.42 -7.66
CA GLY A 117 -11.66 -10.53 -8.60
C GLY A 117 -12.32 -10.21 -9.93
N LYS A 118 -13.38 -9.40 -9.91
CA LYS A 118 -14.04 -8.95 -11.14
C LYS A 118 -13.30 -7.79 -11.81
N PHE A 119 -12.55 -7.00 -11.01
CA PHE A 119 -11.77 -5.89 -11.53
C PHE A 119 -10.48 -6.36 -12.20
N ILE A 120 -9.80 -7.31 -11.58
CA ILE A 120 -8.54 -7.86 -12.07
C ILE A 120 -8.81 -8.94 -13.12
#